data_04a248261096309460dee607a7378150
#
_entry.id   04a248261096309460dee607a7378150
#
_cell.length_a   1.000
_cell.length_b   1.000
_cell.length_c   1.000
_cell.angle_alpha   90.00
_cell.angle_beta   90.00
_cell.angle_gamma   90.00
#
_symmetry.space_group_name_H-M   'P 1'
#
loop_
_entity.id
_entity.type
_entity.pdbx_description
1 polymer ?
#
loop_
_entity_poly.entity_id
_entity_poly.type
_entity_poly.pdbx_seq_one_letter_code
_entity_poly.pdbx_strand_id
1 'polypeptide(L)'
;MDFDSFVLCASTADLGEEPAAREHADAVEFRMDLAADPLAALDAYDGELPILATNRVAWEGGEAADDPARLEALTAAAEHDAVEAVDLELAALADDPDGVVADAAAHARDHGAALVVSAHDFEGTFDAEEMAETLEAAGEYGDVAKLAIAAEEPLDVLELLAVTREFAAAGERVATMAMGEVGSHSRVVAPTYGSRIGYAPVDPADATAPGQLPLSRLRELVAALSTKPETY
;
A
#
# COMPACT_ATOMS: atom_id res chain seq x y z
N MET A 1 4.20 0.05 12.46
CA MET A 1 2.85 -0.52 12.12
C MET A 1 2.90 -2.03 12.18
N ASP A 2 1.90 -2.69 12.83
CA ASP A 2 1.88 -4.16 12.95
C ASP A 2 0.96 -4.87 11.94
N PHE A 3 0.05 -4.14 11.30
CA PHE A 3 -0.93 -4.63 10.34
C PHE A 3 -1.80 -5.81 10.84
N ASP A 4 -1.96 -5.97 12.15
CA ASP A 4 -2.86 -6.97 12.73
C ASP A 4 -4.33 -6.59 12.56
N SER A 5 -4.59 -5.30 12.34
CA SER A 5 -5.88 -4.74 11.94
C SER A 5 -5.77 -3.99 10.62
N PHE A 6 -6.93 -3.62 10.05
CA PHE A 6 -6.97 -2.81 8.84
C PHE A 6 -6.44 -1.40 9.10
N VAL A 7 -5.53 -0.93 8.26
CA VAL A 7 -4.91 0.39 8.26
C VAL A 7 -5.38 1.15 7.02
N LEU A 8 -6.03 2.29 7.19
CA LEU A 8 -6.36 3.20 6.09
C LEU A 8 -5.27 4.25 5.96
N CYS A 9 -4.51 4.19 4.88
CA CYS A 9 -3.46 5.14 4.55
C CYS A 9 -4.03 6.32 3.75
N ALA A 10 -3.71 7.53 4.19
CA ALA A 10 -3.90 8.74 3.41
C ALA A 10 -2.72 8.93 2.46
N SER A 11 -2.94 8.74 1.15
CA SER A 11 -1.88 8.86 0.14
C SER A 11 -1.68 10.32 -0.22
N THR A 12 -0.44 10.82 -0.10
CA THR A 12 -0.05 12.19 -0.47
C THR A 12 1.43 12.29 -0.84
N ALA A 13 1.77 13.31 -1.63
CA ALA A 13 3.14 13.75 -1.89
C ALA A 13 3.54 14.94 -1.00
N ASP A 14 2.62 15.52 -0.25
CA ASP A 14 2.83 16.66 0.64
C ASP A 14 2.48 16.30 2.09
N LEU A 15 3.48 16.06 2.92
CA LEU A 15 3.30 15.76 4.34
C LEU A 15 2.62 16.90 5.14
N GLY A 16 2.58 18.13 4.60
CA GLY A 16 1.82 19.24 5.16
C GLY A 16 0.31 19.02 5.14
N GLU A 17 -0.20 18.05 4.38
CA GLU A 17 -1.62 17.68 4.35
C GLU A 17 -2.04 16.72 5.49
N GLU A 18 -1.09 16.14 6.23
CA GLU A 18 -1.38 15.17 7.29
C GLU A 18 -2.42 15.67 8.32
N PRO A 19 -2.41 16.94 8.77
CA PRO A 19 -3.43 17.42 9.71
C PRO A 19 -4.88 17.28 9.19
N ALA A 20 -5.09 17.33 7.87
CA ALA A 20 -6.40 17.13 7.27
C ALA A 20 -6.81 15.63 7.20
N ALA A 21 -5.82 14.74 7.27
CA ALA A 21 -6.03 13.29 7.20
C ALA A 21 -6.36 12.65 8.56
N ARG A 22 -5.96 13.24 9.68
CA ARG A 22 -5.99 12.64 11.03
C ARG A 22 -7.34 12.09 11.48
N GLU A 23 -8.46 12.72 11.11
CA GLU A 23 -9.80 12.24 11.48
C GLU A 23 -10.21 10.97 10.71
N HIS A 24 -9.55 10.68 9.59
CA HIS A 24 -10.01 9.68 8.64
C HIS A 24 -8.99 8.59 8.34
N ALA A 25 -7.71 8.82 8.59
CA ALA A 25 -6.61 7.88 8.33
C ALA A 25 -6.01 7.32 9.61
N ASP A 26 -5.39 6.16 9.49
CA ASP A 26 -4.59 5.52 10.55
C ASP A 26 -3.09 5.75 10.32
N ALA A 27 -2.70 6.07 9.07
CA ALA A 27 -1.33 6.34 8.64
C ALA A 27 -1.32 7.26 7.41
N VAL A 28 -0.17 7.80 7.07
CA VAL A 28 0.10 8.46 5.79
C VAL A 28 0.90 7.51 4.90
N GLU A 29 0.46 7.30 3.66
CA GLU A 29 1.35 6.81 2.61
C GLU A 29 2.03 8.03 1.99
N PHE A 30 3.32 8.17 2.24
CA PHE A 30 4.10 9.25 1.66
C PHE A 30 4.68 8.83 0.31
N ARG A 31 4.16 9.40 -0.77
CA ARG A 31 4.60 9.17 -2.14
C ARG A 31 5.84 10.01 -2.44
N MET A 32 7.00 9.49 -2.02
CA MET A 32 8.31 10.13 -2.18
C MET A 32 8.64 10.39 -3.66
N ASP A 33 8.21 9.48 -4.54
CA ASP A 33 8.39 9.58 -5.99
C ASP A 33 7.69 10.78 -6.62
N LEU A 34 6.64 11.30 -5.99
CA LEU A 34 5.88 12.47 -6.45
C LEU A 34 6.28 13.75 -5.71
N ALA A 35 7.06 13.65 -4.63
CA ALA A 35 7.48 14.80 -3.83
C ALA A 35 8.72 15.49 -4.43
N ALA A 36 8.76 16.83 -4.36
CA ALA A 36 9.88 17.59 -4.91
C ALA A 36 11.20 17.39 -4.15
N ASP A 37 11.13 17.29 -2.82
CA ASP A 37 12.28 17.02 -1.93
C ASP A 37 11.80 16.15 -0.77
N PRO A 38 11.72 14.82 -0.97
CA PRO A 38 11.08 13.92 -0.01
C PRO A 38 11.81 13.83 1.32
N LEU A 39 13.14 13.87 1.33
CA LEU A 39 13.90 13.77 2.59
C LEU A 39 13.77 15.06 3.41
N ALA A 40 13.80 16.22 2.76
CA ALA A 40 13.56 17.48 3.47
C ALA A 40 12.13 17.59 4.00
N ALA A 41 11.15 17.00 3.32
CA ALA A 41 9.77 16.93 3.81
C ALA A 41 9.65 16.03 5.05
N LEU A 42 10.37 14.89 5.08
CA LEU A 42 10.46 14.04 6.26
C LEU A 42 11.15 14.73 7.42
N ASP A 43 12.29 15.37 7.21
CA ASP A 43 13.03 16.10 8.24
C ASP A 43 12.18 17.22 8.89
N ALA A 44 11.23 17.77 8.12
CA ALA A 44 10.32 18.82 8.60
C ALA A 44 9.01 18.27 9.20
N TYR A 45 8.78 16.97 9.11
CA TYR A 45 7.53 16.34 9.56
C TYR A 45 7.41 16.34 11.09
N ASP A 46 6.37 16.98 11.59
CA ASP A 46 5.98 17.02 13.00
C ASP A 46 4.54 16.50 13.24
N GLY A 47 4.02 15.73 12.26
CA GLY A 47 2.69 15.15 12.31
C GLY A 47 2.52 14.05 13.35
N GLU A 48 1.27 13.60 13.51
CA GLU A 48 0.90 12.60 14.52
C GLU A 48 0.75 11.20 13.93
N LEU A 49 0.48 11.10 12.62
CA LEU A 49 0.27 9.81 11.98
C LEU A 49 1.60 9.15 11.60
N PRO A 50 1.72 7.81 11.77
CA PRO A 50 2.86 7.07 11.27
C PRO A 50 2.88 7.09 9.74
N ILE A 51 4.07 6.93 9.17
CA ILE A 51 4.32 7.00 7.73
C ILE A 51 4.62 5.60 7.17
N LEU A 52 3.95 5.25 6.07
CA LEU A 52 4.38 4.26 5.10
C LEU A 52 5.11 5.01 3.97
N ALA A 53 6.43 4.87 3.89
CA ALA A 53 7.23 5.51 2.85
C ALA A 53 7.19 4.67 1.56
N THR A 54 6.75 5.30 0.46
CA THR A 54 6.65 4.68 -0.87
C THR A 54 7.42 5.52 -1.87
N ASN A 55 8.49 4.96 -2.47
CA ASN A 55 9.25 5.59 -3.54
C ASN A 55 9.10 4.77 -4.82
N ARG A 56 7.89 4.82 -5.41
CA ARG A 56 7.46 3.94 -6.49
C ARG A 56 8.23 4.19 -7.78
N VAL A 57 8.82 3.12 -8.32
CA VAL A 57 9.53 3.15 -9.58
C VAL A 57 8.61 3.33 -10.79
N ALA A 58 9.13 3.97 -11.84
CA ALA A 58 8.33 4.34 -13.01
C ALA A 58 7.73 3.14 -13.76
N TRP A 59 8.44 2.01 -13.84
CA TRP A 59 7.92 0.82 -14.54
C TRP A 59 6.78 0.12 -13.74
N GLU A 60 6.56 0.49 -12.48
CA GLU A 60 5.42 0.03 -11.68
C GLU A 60 4.46 1.17 -11.31
N GLY A 61 4.32 2.14 -12.20
CA GLY A 61 3.31 3.20 -12.13
C GLY A 61 3.64 4.36 -11.19
N GLY A 62 4.92 4.52 -10.82
CA GLY A 62 5.44 5.68 -10.09
C GLY A 62 6.15 6.68 -11.00
N GLU A 63 6.88 7.62 -10.39
CA GLU A 63 7.70 8.60 -11.09
C GLU A 63 9.19 8.50 -10.73
N ALA A 64 9.59 7.65 -9.76
CA ALA A 64 10.98 7.47 -9.42
C ALA A 64 11.77 6.76 -10.54
N ALA A 65 13.00 7.22 -10.80
CA ALA A 65 13.90 6.52 -11.70
C ALA A 65 14.30 5.15 -11.10
N ASP A 66 14.52 4.17 -11.99
CA ASP A 66 15.04 2.87 -11.58
C ASP A 66 16.57 2.93 -11.45
N ASP A 67 17.02 3.52 -10.36
CA ASP A 67 18.44 3.71 -10.07
C ASP A 67 18.72 3.56 -8.55
N PRO A 68 20.00 3.44 -8.14
CA PRO A 68 20.36 3.30 -6.74
C PRO A 68 19.91 4.47 -5.84
N ALA A 69 19.79 5.69 -6.38
CA ALA A 69 19.40 6.86 -5.60
C ALA A 69 17.96 6.74 -5.06
N ARG A 70 17.07 6.04 -5.77
CA ARG A 70 15.73 5.71 -5.30
C ARG A 70 15.77 4.89 -4.01
N LEU A 71 16.58 3.85 -3.99
CA LEU A 71 16.75 2.97 -2.82
C LEU A 71 17.50 3.67 -1.69
N GLU A 72 18.52 4.46 -2.01
CA GLU A 72 19.22 5.29 -1.02
C GLU A 72 18.26 6.26 -0.31
N ALA A 73 17.36 6.90 -1.06
CA ALA A 73 16.36 7.79 -0.49
C ALA A 73 15.36 7.03 0.40
N LEU A 74 14.92 5.83 -0.01
CA LEU A 74 14.01 5.01 0.81
C LEU A 74 14.71 4.49 2.07
N THR A 75 15.98 4.11 1.97
CA THR A 75 16.83 3.71 3.09
C THR A 75 16.98 4.85 4.10
N ALA A 76 17.27 6.07 3.62
CA ALA A 76 17.35 7.24 4.48
C ALA A 76 15.99 7.59 5.12
N ALA A 77 14.89 7.43 4.39
CA ALA A 77 13.55 7.63 4.93
C ALA A 77 13.23 6.66 6.08
N ALA A 78 13.68 5.40 5.98
CA ALA A 78 13.46 4.39 7.02
C ALA A 78 14.17 4.70 8.35
N GLU A 79 15.15 5.61 8.36
CA GLU A 79 15.83 6.07 9.58
C GLU A 79 15.01 7.12 10.35
N HIS A 80 13.95 7.66 9.77
CA HIS A 80 13.10 8.67 10.41
C HIS A 80 12.10 8.03 11.37
N ASP A 81 12.02 8.52 12.60
CA ASP A 81 11.19 7.94 13.69
C ASP A 81 9.70 7.78 13.33
N ALA A 82 9.16 8.64 12.45
CA ALA A 82 7.77 8.55 12.02
C ALA A 82 7.54 7.49 10.93
N VAL A 83 8.59 6.98 10.27
CA VAL A 83 8.47 5.95 9.23
C VAL A 83 8.40 4.58 9.89
N GLU A 84 7.20 4.03 9.93
CA GLU A 84 6.94 2.72 10.53
C GLU A 84 6.79 1.59 9.51
N ALA A 85 6.71 1.93 8.22
CA ALA A 85 6.72 0.95 7.14
C ALA A 85 7.34 1.54 5.87
N VAL A 86 7.88 0.67 5.01
CA VAL A 86 8.34 1.00 3.66
C VAL A 86 7.70 0.05 2.64
N ASP A 87 7.49 0.55 1.43
CA ASP A 87 6.97 -0.22 0.31
C ASP A 87 8.08 -0.50 -0.70
N LEU A 88 8.28 -1.77 -1.04
CA LEU A 88 9.23 -2.25 -2.04
C LEU A 88 8.51 -3.10 -3.08
N GLU A 89 8.94 -2.99 -4.33
CA GLU A 89 8.37 -3.78 -5.42
C GLU A 89 8.83 -5.24 -5.37
N LEU A 90 7.88 -6.19 -5.52
CA LEU A 90 8.20 -7.62 -5.58
C LEU A 90 9.20 -7.93 -6.71
N ALA A 91 8.99 -7.35 -7.89
CA ALA A 91 9.86 -7.61 -9.03
C ALA A 91 11.30 -7.11 -8.80
N ALA A 92 11.47 -6.00 -8.06
CA ALA A 92 12.80 -5.52 -7.69
C ALA A 92 13.50 -6.43 -6.68
N LEU A 93 12.76 -7.03 -5.74
CA LEU A 93 13.30 -8.01 -4.77
C LEU A 93 13.62 -9.36 -5.43
N ALA A 94 12.80 -9.79 -6.38
CA ALA A 94 12.97 -11.08 -7.08
C ALA A 94 14.13 -11.06 -8.10
N ASP A 95 14.42 -9.91 -8.70
CA ASP A 95 15.52 -9.72 -9.65
C ASP A 95 16.60 -8.75 -9.07
N ASP A 96 17.23 -9.16 -7.97
CA ASP A 96 18.21 -8.39 -7.22
C ASP A 96 19.59 -9.10 -7.20
N PRO A 97 20.29 -9.19 -8.35
CA PRO A 97 21.54 -9.95 -8.46
C PRO A 97 22.67 -9.38 -7.60
N ASP A 98 22.63 -8.10 -7.29
CA ASP A 98 23.66 -7.40 -6.51
C ASP A 98 23.28 -7.26 -5.01
N GLY A 99 22.07 -7.66 -4.62
CA GLY A 99 21.57 -7.61 -3.24
C GLY A 99 21.21 -6.21 -2.72
N VAL A 100 21.10 -5.21 -3.61
CA VAL A 100 20.91 -3.81 -3.21
C VAL A 100 19.51 -3.59 -2.63
N VAL A 101 18.49 -4.22 -3.22
CA VAL A 101 17.10 -4.11 -2.74
C VAL A 101 16.93 -4.89 -1.43
N ALA A 102 17.55 -6.07 -1.33
CA ALA A 102 17.58 -6.87 -0.11
C ALA A 102 18.29 -6.15 1.05
N ASP A 103 19.39 -5.43 0.76
CA ASP A 103 20.09 -4.61 1.75
C ASP A 103 19.21 -3.44 2.23
N ALA A 104 18.49 -2.77 1.33
CA ALA A 104 17.53 -1.73 1.69
C ALA A 104 16.39 -2.27 2.57
N ALA A 105 15.87 -3.45 2.23
CA ALA A 105 14.85 -4.13 3.03
C ALA A 105 15.37 -4.50 4.44
N ALA A 106 16.60 -5.02 4.53
CA ALA A 106 17.24 -5.33 5.80
C ALA A 106 17.47 -4.07 6.64
N HIS A 107 17.95 -2.99 6.03
CA HIS A 107 18.15 -1.70 6.70
C HIS A 107 16.84 -1.15 7.29
N ALA A 108 15.75 -1.18 6.53
CA ALA A 108 14.45 -0.73 7.01
C ALA A 108 14.00 -1.54 8.25
N ARG A 109 14.16 -2.87 8.23
CA ARG A 109 13.85 -3.72 9.39
C ARG A 109 14.73 -3.43 10.60
N ASP A 110 16.02 -3.17 10.39
CA ASP A 110 16.96 -2.83 11.47
C ASP A 110 16.57 -1.50 12.16
N HIS A 111 15.85 -0.61 11.46
CA HIS A 111 15.29 0.63 12.00
C HIS A 111 13.83 0.46 12.50
N GLY A 112 13.29 -0.75 12.46
CA GLY A 112 11.97 -1.07 13.02
C GLY A 112 10.80 -0.84 12.06
N ALA A 113 11.06 -0.50 10.80
CA ALA A 113 10.02 -0.38 9.79
C ALA A 113 9.56 -1.75 9.28
N ALA A 114 8.25 -1.94 9.15
CA ALA A 114 7.66 -3.10 8.49
C ALA A 114 7.83 -3.00 6.97
N LEU A 115 7.86 -4.13 6.28
CA LEU A 115 7.94 -4.17 4.82
C LEU A 115 6.59 -4.51 4.19
N VAL A 116 6.10 -3.62 3.35
CA VAL A 116 5.02 -3.88 2.40
C VAL A 116 5.68 -4.24 1.07
N VAL A 117 5.46 -5.46 0.59
CA VAL A 117 5.99 -5.90 -0.71
C VAL A 117 4.87 -5.92 -1.73
N SER A 118 5.00 -5.11 -2.77
CA SER A 118 3.92 -4.77 -3.67
C SER A 118 4.14 -5.26 -5.10
N ALA A 119 3.03 -5.64 -5.73
CA ALA A 119 2.94 -5.90 -7.17
C ALA A 119 1.69 -5.23 -7.74
N HIS A 120 1.81 -4.72 -8.98
CA HIS A 120 0.71 -4.05 -9.68
C HIS A 120 0.52 -4.66 -11.06
N ASP A 121 -0.65 -5.22 -11.33
CA ASP A 121 -1.08 -5.61 -12.67
C ASP A 121 -1.96 -4.49 -13.26
N PHE A 122 -1.40 -3.71 -14.17
CA PHE A 122 -2.09 -2.61 -14.84
C PHE A 122 -2.85 -3.05 -16.09
N GLU A 123 -2.62 -4.26 -16.57
CA GLU A 123 -3.21 -4.80 -17.79
C GLU A 123 -4.46 -5.66 -17.52
N GLY A 124 -4.67 -6.05 -16.24
CA GLY A 124 -5.80 -6.90 -15.84
C GLY A 124 -5.67 -8.31 -16.38
N THR A 125 -4.44 -8.82 -16.43
CA THR A 125 -4.13 -10.11 -17.04
C THR A 125 -4.04 -11.25 -16.02
N PHE A 126 -3.94 -10.95 -14.73
CA PHE A 126 -3.80 -11.96 -13.70
C PHE A 126 -5.10 -12.71 -13.45
N ASP A 127 -5.06 -14.01 -13.59
CA ASP A 127 -6.10 -14.90 -13.07
C ASP A 127 -5.91 -15.18 -11.56
N ALA A 128 -6.82 -15.95 -10.97
CA ALA A 128 -6.77 -16.24 -9.54
C ALA A 128 -5.52 -17.01 -9.11
N GLU A 129 -4.94 -17.85 -9.99
CA GLU A 129 -3.72 -18.61 -9.72
C GLU A 129 -2.51 -17.67 -9.72
N GLU A 130 -2.39 -16.78 -10.70
CA GLU A 130 -1.34 -15.77 -10.79
C GLU A 130 -1.41 -14.75 -9.65
N MET A 131 -2.62 -14.35 -9.23
CA MET A 131 -2.82 -13.50 -8.04
C MET A 131 -2.29 -14.20 -6.77
N ALA A 132 -2.60 -15.48 -6.60
CA ALA A 132 -2.16 -16.25 -5.45
C ALA A 132 -0.63 -16.45 -5.45
N GLU A 133 -0.03 -16.84 -6.57
CA GLU A 133 1.42 -16.97 -6.72
C GLU A 133 2.15 -15.67 -6.42
N THR A 134 1.60 -14.54 -6.88
CA THR A 134 2.16 -13.21 -6.63
C THR A 134 2.13 -12.84 -5.14
N LEU A 135 1.01 -13.10 -4.46
CA LEU A 135 0.88 -12.83 -3.02
C LEU A 135 1.77 -13.77 -2.19
N GLU A 136 1.89 -15.04 -2.56
CA GLU A 136 2.80 -15.99 -1.92
C GLU A 136 4.25 -15.51 -2.04
N ALA A 137 4.69 -15.17 -3.25
CA ALA A 137 6.03 -14.67 -3.49
C ALA A 137 6.31 -13.36 -2.72
N ALA A 138 5.36 -12.42 -2.70
CA ALA A 138 5.52 -11.17 -1.94
C ALA A 138 5.60 -11.43 -0.41
N GLY A 139 4.86 -12.40 0.09
CA GLY A 139 4.87 -12.82 1.50
C GLY A 139 6.20 -13.44 1.95
N GLU A 140 7.00 -14.00 1.03
CA GLU A 140 8.35 -14.50 1.35
C GLU A 140 9.32 -13.38 1.73
N TYR A 141 9.09 -12.16 1.21
CA TYR A 141 9.99 -11.02 1.43
C TYR A 141 9.47 -10.03 2.48
N GLY A 142 8.15 -9.85 2.60
CA GLY A 142 7.53 -8.77 3.36
C GLY A 142 6.70 -9.19 4.55
N ASP A 143 6.35 -8.21 5.37
CA ASP A 143 5.39 -8.36 6.48
C ASP A 143 3.95 -8.29 5.98
N VAL A 144 3.72 -7.62 4.84
CA VAL A 144 2.44 -7.54 4.14
C VAL A 144 2.68 -7.74 2.65
N ALA A 145 2.01 -8.73 2.05
CA ALA A 145 1.98 -8.91 0.61
C ALA A 145 0.88 -8.04 0.00
N LYS A 146 1.25 -7.12 -0.92
CA LYS A 146 0.31 -6.19 -1.54
C LYS A 146 0.14 -6.49 -3.03
N LEU A 147 -1.12 -6.58 -3.47
CA LEU A 147 -1.47 -6.76 -4.88
C LEU A 147 -2.56 -5.77 -5.29
N ALA A 148 -2.30 -5.00 -6.35
CA ALA A 148 -3.26 -4.16 -7.01
C ALA A 148 -3.44 -4.60 -8.46
N ILE A 149 -4.64 -4.98 -8.86
CA ILE A 149 -4.96 -5.40 -10.22
C ILE A 149 -5.86 -4.39 -10.92
N ALA A 150 -5.73 -4.20 -12.22
CA ALA A 150 -6.76 -3.55 -13.02
C ALA A 150 -7.92 -4.54 -13.24
N ALA A 151 -9.15 -4.12 -12.89
CA ALA A 151 -10.34 -4.95 -13.14
C ALA A 151 -11.05 -4.48 -14.41
N GLU A 152 -11.25 -5.40 -15.37
CA GLU A 152 -12.00 -5.16 -16.60
C GLU A 152 -13.47 -5.55 -16.43
N GLU A 153 -13.75 -6.59 -15.65
CA GLU A 153 -15.09 -7.07 -15.36
C GLU A 153 -15.32 -7.39 -13.88
N PRO A 154 -16.59 -7.48 -13.42
CA PRO A 154 -16.88 -7.75 -12.00
C PRO A 154 -16.35 -9.10 -11.50
N LEU A 155 -16.07 -10.06 -12.39
CA LEU A 155 -15.51 -11.36 -12.00
C LEU A 155 -14.11 -11.21 -11.44
N ASP A 156 -13.27 -10.34 -12.02
CA ASP A 156 -11.90 -10.08 -11.57
C ASP A 156 -11.88 -9.64 -10.09
N VAL A 157 -12.86 -8.82 -9.71
CA VAL A 157 -13.00 -8.38 -8.31
C VAL A 157 -13.41 -9.53 -7.40
N LEU A 158 -14.29 -10.42 -7.85
CA LEU A 158 -14.70 -11.58 -7.04
C LEU A 158 -13.55 -12.57 -6.84
N GLU A 159 -12.73 -12.79 -7.87
CA GLU A 159 -11.54 -13.63 -7.80
C GLU A 159 -10.50 -13.03 -6.84
N LEU A 160 -10.20 -11.74 -6.95
CA LEU A 160 -9.31 -11.03 -6.02
C LEU A 160 -9.78 -11.15 -4.57
N LEU A 161 -11.09 -10.96 -4.31
CA LEU A 161 -11.64 -11.06 -2.95
C LEU A 161 -11.61 -12.51 -2.43
N ALA A 162 -11.79 -13.50 -3.30
CA ALA A 162 -11.66 -14.91 -2.93
C ALA A 162 -10.22 -15.26 -2.54
N VAL A 163 -9.24 -14.86 -3.34
CA VAL A 163 -7.80 -15.01 -3.03
C VAL A 163 -7.43 -14.26 -1.74
N THR A 164 -7.89 -13.01 -1.58
CA THR A 164 -7.69 -12.24 -0.34
C THR A 164 -8.17 -13.02 0.88
N ARG A 165 -9.36 -13.60 0.79
CA ARG A 165 -9.95 -14.37 1.90
C ARG A 165 -9.18 -15.65 2.20
N GLU A 166 -8.65 -16.33 1.18
CA GLU A 166 -7.84 -17.53 1.33
C GLU A 166 -6.57 -17.24 2.14
N PHE A 167 -5.79 -16.24 1.73
CA PHE A 167 -4.56 -15.83 2.43
C PHE A 167 -4.85 -15.36 3.86
N ALA A 168 -5.86 -14.52 4.04
CA ALA A 168 -6.25 -14.06 5.38
C ALA A 168 -6.71 -15.23 6.29
N ALA A 169 -7.34 -16.27 5.74
CA ALA A 169 -7.74 -17.46 6.50
C ALA A 169 -6.55 -18.34 6.88
N ALA A 170 -5.47 -18.32 6.09
CA ALA A 170 -4.20 -18.97 6.39
C ALA A 170 -3.39 -18.19 7.46
N GLY A 171 -3.79 -16.97 7.80
CA GLY A 171 -3.10 -16.12 8.77
C GLY A 171 -2.10 -15.15 8.14
N GLU A 172 -2.05 -15.11 6.81
CA GLU A 172 -1.16 -14.21 6.06
C GLU A 172 -1.70 -12.78 6.06
N ARG A 173 -0.80 -11.80 6.10
CA ARG A 173 -1.15 -10.39 5.98
C ARG A 173 -1.07 -9.97 4.53
N VAL A 174 -2.23 -9.71 3.94
CA VAL A 174 -2.34 -9.27 2.55
C VAL A 174 -3.02 -7.92 2.45
N ALA A 175 -2.66 -7.12 1.44
CA ALA A 175 -3.30 -5.87 1.08
C ALA A 175 -3.70 -5.91 -0.39
N THR A 176 -4.98 -6.06 -0.67
CA THR A 176 -5.47 -6.27 -2.03
C THR A 176 -6.49 -5.23 -2.44
N MET A 177 -6.43 -4.81 -3.69
CA MET A 177 -7.38 -3.87 -4.27
C MET A 177 -7.47 -4.02 -5.79
N ALA A 178 -8.66 -3.80 -6.32
CA ALA A 178 -8.86 -3.67 -7.75
C ALA A 178 -8.93 -2.20 -8.16
N MET A 179 -8.19 -1.85 -9.20
CA MET A 179 -8.15 -0.53 -9.81
C MET A 179 -9.23 -0.36 -10.88
N GLY A 180 -9.42 0.87 -11.33
CA GLY A 180 -10.44 1.22 -12.32
C GLY A 180 -11.83 1.41 -11.72
N GLU A 181 -12.78 1.82 -12.57
CA GLU A 181 -14.17 2.08 -12.15
C GLU A 181 -14.85 0.78 -11.69
N VAL A 182 -14.66 -0.31 -12.43
CA VAL A 182 -15.19 -1.65 -12.11
C VAL A 182 -14.66 -2.12 -10.75
N GLY A 183 -13.36 -1.91 -10.49
CA GLY A 183 -12.68 -2.33 -9.27
C GLY A 183 -12.92 -1.47 -8.04
N SER A 184 -13.47 -0.25 -8.21
CA SER A 184 -13.52 0.77 -7.15
C SER A 184 -14.16 0.31 -5.83
N HIS A 185 -15.20 -0.52 -5.91
CA HIS A 185 -15.91 -1.03 -4.73
C HIS A 185 -15.07 -2.03 -3.91
N SER A 186 -14.05 -2.68 -4.50
CA SER A 186 -13.14 -3.57 -3.77
C SER A 186 -12.47 -2.85 -2.60
N ARG A 187 -12.12 -1.57 -2.74
CA ARG A 187 -11.49 -0.75 -1.70
C ARG A 187 -12.33 -0.64 -0.43
N VAL A 188 -13.64 -0.75 -0.56
CA VAL A 188 -14.59 -0.72 0.56
C VAL A 188 -14.76 -2.09 1.19
N VAL A 189 -14.84 -3.15 0.37
CA VAL A 189 -15.21 -4.50 0.84
C VAL A 189 -14.02 -5.39 1.14
N ALA A 190 -12.84 -5.19 0.53
CA ALA A 190 -11.66 -6.02 0.76
C ALA A 190 -11.24 -6.14 2.24
N PRO A 191 -11.38 -5.11 3.11
CA PRO A 191 -11.13 -5.26 4.54
C PRO A 191 -12.00 -6.34 5.20
N THR A 192 -13.24 -6.53 4.74
CA THR A 192 -14.14 -7.58 5.23
C THR A 192 -13.64 -8.99 4.88
N TYR A 193 -12.87 -9.10 3.80
CA TYR A 193 -12.25 -10.35 3.36
C TYR A 193 -10.85 -10.57 3.94
N GLY A 194 -10.30 -9.56 4.62
CA GLY A 194 -9.04 -9.66 5.35
C GLY A 194 -7.90 -8.81 4.80
N SER A 195 -8.15 -7.97 3.79
CA SER A 195 -7.16 -6.98 3.33
C SER A 195 -6.76 -6.05 4.48
N ARG A 196 -5.45 -5.82 4.66
CA ARG A 196 -4.89 -5.11 5.81
C ARG A 196 -4.61 -3.64 5.56
N ILE A 197 -4.52 -3.21 4.30
CA ILE A 197 -4.24 -1.81 3.98
C ILE A 197 -5.23 -1.33 2.93
N GLY A 198 -5.75 -0.13 3.13
CA GLY A 198 -6.49 0.64 2.14
C GLY A 198 -5.81 1.97 1.87
N TYR A 199 -5.99 2.52 0.69
CA TYR A 199 -5.36 3.76 0.24
C TYR A 199 -6.41 4.71 -0.31
N ALA A 200 -6.34 5.97 0.13
CA ALA A 200 -7.18 7.04 -0.39
C ALA A 200 -6.40 8.37 -0.43
N PRO A 201 -6.63 9.23 -1.43
CA PRO A 201 -5.98 10.53 -1.49
C PRO A 201 -6.51 11.45 -0.39
N VAL A 202 -5.65 12.33 0.13
CA VAL A 202 -6.07 13.41 1.04
C VAL A 202 -6.95 14.39 0.28
N ASP A 203 -6.44 14.94 -0.84
CA ASP A 203 -7.26 15.68 -1.80
C ASP A 203 -7.73 14.73 -2.92
N PRO A 204 -9.04 14.64 -3.18
CA PRO A 204 -9.56 13.83 -4.30
C PRO A 204 -9.00 14.21 -5.67
N ALA A 205 -8.47 15.44 -5.84
CA ALA A 205 -7.83 15.86 -7.07
C ALA A 205 -6.46 15.19 -7.30
N ASP A 206 -5.82 14.71 -6.22
CA ASP A 206 -4.50 14.10 -6.23
C ASP A 206 -4.56 12.56 -6.15
N ALA A 207 -5.63 11.98 -6.68
CA ALA A 207 -5.78 10.52 -6.73
C ALA A 207 -4.59 9.86 -7.46
N THR A 208 -3.88 8.97 -6.76
CA THR A 208 -2.67 8.29 -7.27
C THR A 208 -2.97 7.01 -8.05
N ALA A 209 -4.24 6.56 -8.04
CA ALA A 209 -4.68 5.38 -8.79
C ALA A 209 -6.15 5.49 -9.22
N PRO A 210 -6.53 4.92 -10.38
CA PRO A 210 -7.91 4.91 -10.83
C PRO A 210 -8.86 4.21 -9.84
N GLY A 211 -10.06 4.76 -9.67
CA GLY A 211 -11.10 4.18 -8.81
C GLY A 211 -10.92 4.46 -7.31
N GLN A 212 -9.97 5.33 -6.91
CA GLN A 212 -9.87 5.77 -5.52
C GLN A 212 -11.10 6.61 -5.11
N LEU A 213 -11.51 6.43 -3.85
CA LEU A 213 -12.56 7.21 -3.20
C LEU A 213 -11.92 8.29 -2.32
N PRO A 214 -12.59 9.43 -2.09
CA PRO A 214 -12.14 10.40 -1.10
C PRO A 214 -11.93 9.74 0.27
N LEU A 215 -10.87 10.12 0.99
CA LEU A 215 -10.44 9.51 2.25
C LEU A 215 -11.58 9.40 3.29
N SER A 216 -12.27 10.50 3.56
CA SER A 216 -13.40 10.53 4.50
C SER A 216 -14.53 9.57 4.08
N ARG A 217 -14.81 9.51 2.77
CA ARG A 217 -15.86 8.64 2.24
C ARG A 217 -15.48 7.16 2.36
N LEU A 218 -14.22 6.81 2.07
CA LEU A 218 -13.75 5.43 2.24
C LEU A 218 -13.82 5.02 3.71
N ARG A 219 -13.37 5.87 4.64
CA ARG A 219 -13.48 5.63 6.10
C ARG A 219 -14.92 5.35 6.54
N GLU A 220 -15.87 6.19 6.12
CA GLU A 220 -17.29 6.00 6.44
C GLU A 220 -17.84 4.65 5.97
N LEU A 221 -17.54 4.28 4.71
CA LEU A 221 -18.04 3.05 4.10
C LEU A 221 -17.42 1.81 4.74
N VAL A 222 -16.12 1.80 4.99
CA VAL A 222 -15.44 0.69 5.68
C VAL A 222 -15.97 0.54 7.11
N ALA A 223 -16.13 1.64 7.85
CA ALA A 223 -16.67 1.61 9.20
C ALA A 223 -18.11 1.06 9.24
N ALA A 224 -18.94 1.43 8.25
CA ALA A 224 -20.30 0.92 8.14
C ALA A 224 -20.38 -0.61 7.93
N LEU A 225 -19.40 -1.20 7.22
CA LEU A 225 -19.31 -2.65 7.01
C LEU A 225 -18.69 -3.38 8.21
N SER A 226 -17.88 -2.70 9.02
CA SER A 226 -17.21 -3.28 10.19
C SER A 226 -18.11 -3.36 11.43
N THR A 227 -19.21 -2.62 11.46
CA THR A 227 -20.21 -2.73 12.54
C THR A 227 -20.93 -4.06 12.43
N LYS A 228 -20.80 -4.93 13.46
CA LYS A 228 -21.63 -6.14 13.57
C LYS A 228 -23.09 -5.70 13.49
N PRO A 229 -23.93 -6.33 12.62
CA PRO A 229 -25.36 -6.08 12.66
C PRO A 229 -25.86 -6.37 14.07
N GLU A 230 -26.61 -5.42 14.66
CA GLU A 230 -27.37 -5.72 15.86
C GLU A 230 -28.25 -6.93 15.54
N THR A 231 -28.08 -7.99 16.31
CA THR A 231 -28.86 -9.23 16.19
C THR A 231 -30.36 -8.88 16.30
N TYR A 232 -31.06 -9.02 15.17
CA TYR A 232 -32.51 -8.99 15.14
C TYR A 232 -33.08 -10.25 15.80
#